data_0cf6678f936245344532cfacd0183311
#
_entry.id   0cf6678f936245344532cfacd0183311
#
_cell.length_a   1.000
_cell.length_b   1.000
_cell.length_c   1.000
_cell.angle_alpha   90.00
_cell.angle_beta   90.00
_cell.angle_gamma   90.00
#
_symmetry.space_group_name_H-M   'P 1'
#
loop_
_entity.id
_entity.type
_entity.pdbx_description
1 polymer ?
#
loop_
_entity_poly.entity_id
_entity_poly.type
_entity_poly.pdbx_seq_one_letter_code
_entity_poly.pdbx_strand_id
1 'polypeptide(L)'
;NPEVIYYILMLGLFAVIGLIGVLAAATRPASGQLDWLPGIVGTVVAMAVLRLELRWLADRPGQGADAGKGIDRRVLITGAAGVVAAGAAAALSGGGTTSPAASTPVALPTAATPAPALPAGLEATVPDVSPLRTPIEDFYRIDTALVLPRVSTDTWTLQVDGMVAAPYTLTWAELLAMPMIERDITLTCVSNPIGGPYISSTRFLGVRVADLLRRARPNADADQVLSSSVDGFTASTPLAVLLDGRDAMIAIAMDGQPLTQVHGYPARLVTPGLYGYVGATKWLSRLKVTTFAADEAYWTVR
;
A
#
# COMPACT_ATOMS: atom_id res chain seq x y z
N ASN A 1 18.23 44.65 -4.26
CA ASN A 1 17.10 44.74 -3.35
C ASN A 1 16.88 43.39 -2.71
N PRO A 2 17.08 43.22 -1.39
CA PRO A 2 16.99 41.92 -0.72
C PRO A 2 15.61 41.26 -0.89
N GLU A 3 14.53 42.01 -0.97
CA GLU A 3 13.17 41.52 -1.16
C GLU A 3 12.98 40.77 -2.50
N VAL A 4 13.60 41.27 -3.58
CA VAL A 4 13.56 40.65 -4.90
C VAL A 4 14.29 39.30 -4.88
N ILE A 5 15.40 39.25 -4.14
CA ILE A 5 16.19 38.01 -3.99
C ILE A 5 15.36 36.96 -3.25
N TYR A 6 14.72 37.33 -2.13
CA TYR A 6 13.82 36.42 -1.38
C TYR A 6 12.67 35.91 -2.24
N TYR A 7 12.07 36.77 -3.06
CA TYR A 7 11.00 36.43 -3.96
C TYR A 7 11.44 35.37 -5.00
N ILE A 8 12.58 35.60 -5.62
CA ILE A 8 13.15 34.68 -6.63
C ILE A 8 13.47 33.35 -5.96
N LEU A 9 14.06 33.34 -4.76
CA LEU A 9 14.38 32.12 -4.01
C LEU A 9 13.13 31.34 -3.64
N MET A 10 12.06 32.01 -3.18
CA MET A 10 10.81 31.35 -2.83
C MET A 10 10.09 30.75 -4.06
N LEU A 11 10.05 31.47 -5.18
CA LEU A 11 9.50 30.94 -6.43
C LEU A 11 10.31 29.73 -6.92
N GLY A 12 11.65 29.82 -6.83
CA GLY A 12 12.54 28.70 -7.16
C GLY A 12 12.27 27.48 -6.28
N LEU A 13 12.10 27.67 -4.98
CA LEU A 13 11.79 26.61 -4.03
C LEU A 13 10.45 25.91 -4.37
N PHE A 14 9.39 26.68 -4.62
CA PHE A 14 8.09 26.10 -5.02
C PHE A 14 8.17 25.35 -6.34
N ALA A 15 8.93 25.86 -7.32
CA ALA A 15 9.15 25.20 -8.60
C ALA A 15 9.88 23.85 -8.42
N VAL A 16 10.91 23.82 -7.56
CA VAL A 16 11.66 22.58 -7.24
C VAL A 16 10.76 21.57 -6.53
N ILE A 17 10.00 21.98 -5.52
CA ILE A 17 9.07 21.10 -4.80
C ILE A 17 8.01 20.54 -5.77
N GLY A 18 7.47 21.38 -6.65
CA GLY A 18 6.52 20.97 -7.67
C GLY A 18 7.09 19.97 -8.66
N LEU A 19 8.33 20.22 -9.12
CA LEU A 19 9.03 19.29 -10.01
C LEU A 19 9.29 17.93 -9.35
N ILE A 20 9.72 17.92 -8.09
CA ILE A 20 9.88 16.68 -7.32
C ILE A 20 8.54 15.94 -7.21
N GLY A 21 7.44 16.64 -6.93
CA GLY A 21 6.10 16.05 -6.87
C GLY A 21 5.65 15.43 -8.20
N VAL A 22 5.89 16.12 -9.32
CA VAL A 22 5.61 15.63 -10.68
C VAL A 22 6.46 14.40 -11.01
N LEU A 23 7.77 14.46 -10.75
CA LEU A 23 8.67 13.32 -10.99
C LEU A 23 8.30 12.12 -10.14
N ALA A 24 7.99 12.33 -8.85
CA ALA A 24 7.55 11.26 -7.97
C ALA A 24 6.22 10.63 -8.43
N ALA A 25 5.30 11.41 -8.97
CA ALA A 25 4.06 10.90 -9.54
C ALA A 25 4.30 10.14 -10.85
N ALA A 26 5.14 10.66 -11.74
CA ALA A 26 5.44 10.08 -13.05
C ALA A 26 6.29 8.78 -12.97
N THR A 27 7.12 8.65 -11.92
CA THR A 27 7.99 7.49 -11.72
C THR A 27 7.35 6.38 -10.88
N ARG A 28 6.11 6.56 -10.42
CA ARG A 28 5.38 5.50 -9.72
C ARG A 28 5.07 4.34 -10.66
N PRO A 29 5.37 3.09 -10.26
CA PRO A 29 4.83 1.93 -10.95
C PRO A 29 3.30 2.01 -10.97
N ALA A 30 2.67 1.83 -12.13
CA ALA A 30 1.22 2.00 -12.35
C ALA A 30 0.70 3.46 -12.29
N SER A 31 1.53 4.47 -12.54
CA SER A 31 1.05 5.84 -12.71
C SER A 31 0.12 5.96 -13.92
N GLY A 32 -1.06 6.53 -13.72
CA GLY A 32 -1.98 6.93 -14.79
C GLY A 32 -1.41 8.11 -15.59
N GLN A 33 -1.89 8.29 -16.82
CA GLN A 33 -1.42 9.36 -17.72
C GLN A 33 -1.59 10.79 -17.17
N LEU A 34 -2.40 10.98 -16.10
CA LEU A 34 -2.72 12.28 -15.52
C LEU A 34 -2.28 12.42 -14.04
N ASP A 35 -1.59 11.46 -13.46
CA ASP A 35 -1.19 11.47 -12.04
C ASP A 35 -0.21 12.60 -11.69
N TRP A 36 0.47 13.17 -12.67
CA TRP A 36 1.33 14.34 -12.53
C TRP A 36 0.55 15.67 -12.45
N LEU A 37 -0.71 15.71 -12.89
CA LEU A 37 -1.53 16.92 -12.99
C LEU A 37 -1.73 17.63 -11.64
N PRO A 38 -2.04 16.93 -10.51
CA PRO A 38 -2.18 17.57 -9.20
C PRO A 38 -0.92 18.28 -8.75
N GLY A 39 0.27 17.76 -9.05
CA GLY A 39 1.55 18.39 -8.74
C GLY A 39 1.73 19.75 -9.46
N ILE A 40 1.39 19.82 -10.73
CA ILE A 40 1.43 21.07 -11.49
C ILE A 40 0.39 22.08 -10.99
N VAL A 41 -0.86 21.65 -10.85
CA VAL A 41 -1.96 22.51 -10.39
C VAL A 41 -1.64 23.08 -9.01
N GLY A 42 -1.19 22.25 -8.07
CA GLY A 42 -0.80 22.67 -6.72
C GLY A 42 0.33 23.71 -6.74
N THR A 43 1.34 23.49 -7.58
CA THR A 43 2.47 24.44 -7.74
C THR A 43 2.01 25.79 -8.31
N VAL A 44 1.17 25.78 -9.34
CA VAL A 44 0.64 27.01 -9.95
C VAL A 44 -0.22 27.80 -8.95
N VAL A 45 -1.09 27.11 -8.22
CA VAL A 45 -1.93 27.73 -7.18
C VAL A 45 -1.07 28.32 -6.07
N ALA A 46 -0.07 27.60 -5.58
CA ALA A 46 0.84 28.09 -4.53
C ALA A 46 1.61 29.36 -4.98
N MET A 47 2.11 29.37 -6.22
CA MET A 47 2.78 30.55 -6.80
C MET A 47 1.82 31.73 -7.01
N ALA A 48 0.57 31.48 -7.39
CA ALA A 48 -0.45 32.52 -7.54
C ALA A 48 -0.82 33.15 -6.19
N VAL A 49 -1.02 32.34 -5.16
CA VAL A 49 -1.29 32.80 -3.79
C VAL A 49 -0.13 33.62 -3.27
N LEU A 50 1.11 33.16 -3.40
CA LEU A 50 2.30 33.90 -2.99
C LEU A 50 2.39 35.27 -3.72
N ARG A 51 2.10 35.32 -5.02
CA ARG A 51 2.05 36.58 -5.79
C ARG A 51 0.98 37.54 -5.28
N LEU A 52 -0.20 37.01 -4.96
CA LEU A 52 -1.30 37.82 -4.41
C LEU A 52 -0.96 38.42 -3.04
N GLU A 53 -0.39 37.58 -2.15
CA GLU A 53 0.04 38.05 -0.82
C GLU A 53 1.12 39.13 -0.89
N LEU A 54 2.10 38.96 -1.77
CA LEU A 54 3.17 39.92 -1.95
C LEU A 54 2.68 41.23 -2.57
N ARG A 55 1.74 41.19 -3.53
CA ARG A 55 1.08 42.42 -4.06
C ARG A 55 0.29 43.12 -2.98
N TRP A 56 -0.50 42.41 -2.18
CA TRP A 56 -1.26 42.96 -1.09
C TRP A 56 -0.39 43.59 0.00
N LEU A 57 0.81 43.03 0.25
CA LEU A 57 1.82 43.61 1.15
C LEU A 57 2.48 44.86 0.54
N ALA A 58 2.74 44.87 -0.77
CA ALA A 58 3.33 46.03 -1.48
C ALA A 58 2.39 47.22 -1.63
N ASP A 59 1.06 46.93 -1.76
CA ASP A 59 0.02 47.98 -1.95
C ASP A 59 -0.47 48.62 -0.63
N ARG A 60 0.13 48.26 0.53
CA ARG A 60 -0.19 48.92 1.81
C ARG A 60 0.60 50.22 1.91
N PRO A 61 -0.06 51.42 1.81
CA PRO A 61 0.63 52.67 2.00
C PRO A 61 1.09 52.81 3.45
N GLY A 62 2.34 53.17 3.61
CA GLY A 62 3.16 53.27 4.80
C GLY A 62 2.44 53.54 6.12
N GLN A 63 2.60 52.62 7.04
CA GLN A 63 2.66 52.95 8.46
C GLN A 63 4.13 53.01 8.85
N GLY A 64 4.45 54.17 9.39
CA GLY A 64 5.80 54.71 9.63
C GLY A 64 6.77 53.70 10.27
N ALA A 65 8.01 53.94 9.93
CA ALA A 65 9.19 53.30 10.43
C ALA A 65 9.23 53.28 11.97
N ASP A 66 8.94 52.14 12.54
CA ASP A 66 9.48 51.71 13.82
C ASP A 66 10.28 50.44 13.56
N ALA A 67 11.56 50.63 13.36
CA ALA A 67 12.56 49.58 13.22
C ALA A 67 12.69 48.87 14.56
N GLY A 68 11.99 47.70 14.73
CA GLY A 68 12.17 46.91 15.92
C GLY A 68 11.15 45.80 16.19
N LYS A 69 10.14 45.64 15.38
CA LYS A 69 9.18 44.53 15.60
C LYS A 69 9.20 43.55 14.44
N GLY A 70 9.64 42.32 14.77
CA GLY A 70 9.65 41.20 13.84
C GLY A 70 8.30 40.98 13.18
N ILE A 71 8.32 40.24 12.09
CA ILE A 71 7.17 39.83 11.25
C ILE A 71 5.93 39.65 12.11
N ASP A 72 4.87 40.41 11.82
CA ASP A 72 3.63 40.37 12.60
C ASP A 72 3.12 38.93 12.63
N ARG A 73 3.00 38.35 13.84
CA ARG A 73 2.54 36.99 14.09
C ARG A 73 1.25 36.68 13.34
N ARG A 74 0.40 37.67 13.09
CA ARG A 74 -0.86 37.52 12.35
C ARG A 74 -0.64 37.20 10.86
N VAL A 75 0.38 37.79 10.24
CA VAL A 75 0.73 37.52 8.82
C VAL A 75 1.32 36.13 8.68
N LEU A 76 2.12 35.68 9.64
CA LEU A 76 2.68 34.31 9.67
C LEU A 76 1.58 33.25 9.90
N ILE A 77 0.61 33.55 10.75
CA ILE A 77 -0.51 32.62 11.05
C ILE A 77 -1.50 32.57 9.88
N THR A 78 -1.79 33.68 9.20
CA THR A 78 -2.70 33.68 8.03
C THR A 78 -2.06 33.05 6.80
N GLY A 79 -0.75 33.28 6.58
CA GLY A 79 -0.01 32.60 5.49
C GLY A 79 0.10 31.10 5.72
N ALA A 80 0.44 30.67 6.94
CA ALA A 80 0.47 29.25 7.31
C ALA A 80 -0.91 28.61 7.24
N ALA A 81 -1.98 29.29 7.65
CA ALA A 81 -3.36 28.80 7.55
C ALA A 81 -3.81 28.65 6.09
N GLY A 82 -3.38 29.54 5.18
CA GLY A 82 -3.65 29.43 3.74
C GLY A 82 -3.00 28.21 3.11
N VAL A 83 -1.74 27.91 3.47
CA VAL A 83 -1.01 26.72 2.99
C VAL A 83 -1.61 25.44 3.56
N VAL A 84 -1.99 25.43 4.84
CA VAL A 84 -2.66 24.28 5.49
C VAL A 84 -4.06 24.09 4.90
N ALA A 85 -4.82 25.14 4.61
CA ALA A 85 -6.14 25.04 3.98
C ALA A 85 -6.05 24.54 2.53
N ALA A 86 -5.04 24.97 1.76
CA ALA A 86 -4.81 24.47 0.41
C ALA A 86 -4.33 23.02 0.42
N GLY A 87 -3.46 22.63 1.36
CA GLY A 87 -3.04 21.25 1.59
C GLY A 87 -4.18 20.37 2.07
N ALA A 88 -5.03 20.85 2.98
CA ALA A 88 -6.22 20.16 3.45
C ALA A 88 -7.29 20.04 2.35
N ALA A 89 -7.50 21.06 1.52
CA ALA A 89 -8.42 20.98 0.38
C ALA A 89 -7.93 19.99 -0.68
N ALA A 90 -6.61 19.90 -0.93
CA ALA A 90 -6.01 18.90 -1.80
C ALA A 90 -6.11 17.48 -1.19
N ALA A 91 -5.93 17.35 0.13
CA ALA A 91 -6.13 16.10 0.84
C ALA A 91 -7.61 15.70 0.91
N LEU A 92 -8.53 16.65 1.04
CA LEU A 92 -9.97 16.42 1.06
C LEU A 92 -10.55 16.16 -0.33
N SER A 93 -9.97 16.74 -1.38
CA SER A 93 -10.34 16.42 -2.77
C SER A 93 -9.74 15.09 -3.24
N GLY A 94 -8.63 14.62 -2.61
CA GLY A 94 -8.12 13.26 -2.78
C GLY A 94 -8.68 12.25 -1.79
N GLY A 95 -9.28 12.70 -0.71
CA GLY A 95 -9.90 11.94 0.36
C GLY A 95 -11.41 12.11 0.32
N GLY A 96 -12.05 11.75 -0.79
CA GLY A 96 -13.48 11.47 -0.72
C GLY A 96 -13.67 10.41 0.36
N THR A 97 -14.27 10.81 1.49
CA THR A 97 -15.02 9.91 2.37
C THR A 97 -16.25 9.42 1.59
N THR A 98 -15.99 8.77 0.45
CA THR A 98 -16.95 7.83 -0.05
C THR A 98 -16.85 6.66 0.92
N SER A 99 -17.86 6.50 1.76
CA SER A 99 -18.30 5.19 2.24
C SER A 99 -17.84 4.14 1.24
N PRO A 100 -17.33 2.99 1.67
CA PRO A 100 -16.95 1.97 0.72
C PRO A 100 -18.10 1.92 -0.30
N ALA A 101 -17.79 2.25 -1.57
CA ALA A 101 -18.73 1.99 -2.64
C ALA A 101 -19.11 0.54 -2.37
N ALA A 102 -20.40 0.30 -2.12
CA ALA A 102 -20.88 -1.02 -1.80
C ALA A 102 -20.41 -1.92 -2.94
N SER A 103 -19.24 -2.51 -2.76
CA SER A 103 -18.75 -3.54 -3.64
C SER A 103 -19.86 -4.57 -3.59
N THR A 104 -20.44 -4.88 -4.72
CA THR A 104 -21.38 -6.00 -4.87
C THR A 104 -20.82 -7.13 -4.02
N PRO A 105 -21.60 -7.69 -3.07
CA PRO A 105 -21.07 -8.69 -2.16
C PRO A 105 -20.41 -9.79 -3.00
N VAL A 106 -19.10 -9.89 -2.97
CA VAL A 106 -18.38 -10.95 -3.68
C VAL A 106 -18.74 -12.23 -2.95
N ALA A 107 -19.54 -13.08 -3.60
CA ALA A 107 -19.83 -14.40 -3.06
C ALA A 107 -18.50 -15.18 -2.99
N LEU A 108 -18.09 -15.53 -1.78
CA LEU A 108 -16.87 -16.31 -1.57
C LEU A 108 -17.10 -17.75 -2.02
N PRO A 109 -16.15 -18.36 -2.75
CA PRO A 109 -16.19 -19.78 -3.05
C PRO A 109 -16.10 -20.62 -1.77
N THR A 110 -16.73 -21.77 -1.79
CA THR A 110 -16.56 -22.76 -0.72
C THR A 110 -15.18 -23.37 -0.80
N ALA A 111 -14.51 -23.53 0.35
CA ALA A 111 -13.22 -24.19 0.41
C ALA A 111 -13.33 -25.68 0.02
N ALA A 112 -12.56 -26.11 -0.96
CA ALA A 112 -12.40 -27.53 -1.29
C ALA A 112 -11.67 -28.30 -0.17
N THR A 113 -10.82 -27.60 0.59
CA THR A 113 -10.16 -28.11 1.79
C THR A 113 -10.38 -27.13 2.93
N PRO A 114 -11.47 -27.28 3.72
CA PRO A 114 -11.76 -26.40 4.84
C PRO A 114 -10.73 -26.57 5.96
N ALA A 115 -10.53 -25.53 6.74
CA ALA A 115 -9.73 -25.64 7.95
C ALA A 115 -10.50 -26.44 9.02
N PRO A 116 -9.81 -27.20 9.89
CA PRO A 116 -10.47 -27.87 11.00
C PRO A 116 -11.16 -26.85 11.91
N ALA A 117 -12.21 -27.32 12.61
CA ALA A 117 -12.81 -26.53 13.66
C ALA A 117 -11.74 -26.26 14.75
N LEU A 118 -11.66 -25.01 15.20
CA LEU A 118 -10.81 -24.69 16.35
C LEU A 118 -11.41 -25.31 17.61
N PRO A 119 -10.57 -25.81 18.55
CA PRO A 119 -11.05 -26.20 19.87
C PRO A 119 -11.69 -25.00 20.57
N ALA A 120 -12.53 -25.27 21.56
CA ALA A 120 -13.09 -24.20 22.40
C ALA A 120 -11.94 -23.33 22.93
N GLY A 121 -12.08 -22.02 22.82
CA GLY A 121 -10.99 -21.09 23.05
C GLY A 121 -10.40 -21.19 24.45
N LEU A 122 -9.10 -21.28 24.55
CA LEU A 122 -8.37 -21.23 25.82
C LEU A 122 -8.61 -19.89 26.54
N GLU A 123 -8.84 -18.82 25.77
CA GLU A 123 -9.18 -17.49 26.26
C GLU A 123 -10.43 -17.45 27.16
N ALA A 124 -11.33 -18.42 27.02
CA ALA A 124 -12.51 -18.55 27.90
C ALA A 124 -12.16 -19.13 29.27
N THR A 125 -11.03 -19.82 29.43
CA THR A 125 -10.66 -20.56 30.62
C THR A 125 -9.35 -20.09 31.26
N VAL A 126 -8.51 -19.36 30.53
CA VAL A 126 -7.21 -18.88 31.00
C VAL A 126 -7.21 -17.35 30.97
N PRO A 127 -7.12 -16.69 32.15
CA PRO A 127 -7.02 -15.22 32.18
C PRO A 127 -5.84 -14.69 31.38
N ASP A 128 -6.01 -13.51 30.76
CA ASP A 128 -4.99 -12.77 30.02
C ASP A 128 -4.41 -13.45 28.78
N VAL A 129 -5.02 -14.53 28.29
CA VAL A 129 -4.67 -15.14 27.00
C VAL A 129 -5.38 -14.40 25.87
N SER A 130 -4.60 -13.89 24.92
CA SER A 130 -5.14 -13.29 23.72
C SER A 130 -5.95 -14.30 22.90
N PRO A 131 -7.09 -13.90 22.30
CA PRO A 131 -7.86 -14.78 21.42
C PRO A 131 -6.99 -15.27 20.26
N LEU A 132 -7.15 -16.54 19.88
CA LEU A 132 -6.42 -17.14 18.75
C LEU A 132 -6.72 -16.40 17.44
N ARG A 133 -7.96 -15.94 17.25
CA ARG A 133 -8.34 -15.13 16.10
C ARG A 133 -8.41 -13.66 16.50
N THR A 134 -7.69 -12.85 15.74
CA THR A 134 -7.74 -11.40 15.86
C THR A 134 -8.94 -10.90 15.04
N PRO A 135 -9.86 -10.09 15.59
CA PRO A 135 -10.90 -9.43 14.83
C PRO A 135 -10.32 -8.66 13.63
N ILE A 136 -11.07 -8.58 12.52
CA ILE A 136 -10.56 -7.95 11.28
C ILE A 136 -10.16 -6.49 11.51
N GLU A 137 -10.93 -5.77 12.32
CA GLU A 137 -10.67 -4.38 12.70
C GLU A 137 -9.39 -4.19 13.50
N ASP A 138 -8.99 -5.19 14.28
CA ASP A 138 -7.79 -5.19 15.13
C ASP A 138 -6.59 -5.86 14.44
N PHE A 139 -6.80 -6.46 13.26
CA PHE A 139 -5.72 -7.11 12.53
C PHE A 139 -4.67 -6.08 12.11
N TYR A 140 -3.41 -6.26 12.53
CA TYR A 140 -2.38 -5.26 12.34
C TYR A 140 -2.20 -4.86 10.86
N ARG A 141 -1.93 -3.59 10.65
CA ARG A 141 -1.66 -3.00 9.35
C ARG A 141 -0.24 -2.44 9.28
N ILE A 142 0.57 -3.00 8.39
CA ILE A 142 1.87 -2.45 7.96
C ILE A 142 1.91 -2.52 6.44
N ASP A 143 2.21 -1.43 5.79
CA ASP A 143 2.42 -1.32 4.35
C ASP A 143 3.23 -0.05 4.02
N THR A 144 3.66 0.07 2.76
CA THR A 144 4.38 1.23 2.23
C THR A 144 3.48 2.20 1.46
N ALA A 145 2.20 1.88 1.36
CA ALA A 145 1.25 2.66 0.58
C ALA A 145 0.92 4.00 1.26
N LEU A 146 1.29 5.11 0.66
CA LEU A 146 0.89 6.45 1.12
C LEU A 146 -0.60 6.70 0.88
N VAL A 147 -1.16 6.11 -0.17
CA VAL A 147 -2.59 6.12 -0.50
C VAL A 147 -3.02 4.68 -0.70
N LEU A 148 -4.13 4.27 -0.07
CA LEU A 148 -4.65 2.92 -0.21
C LEU A 148 -5.00 2.61 -1.67
N PRO A 149 -4.41 1.56 -2.26
CA PRO A 149 -4.79 1.12 -3.60
C PRO A 149 -6.27 0.76 -3.66
N ARG A 150 -6.94 1.20 -4.72
CA ARG A 150 -8.32 0.80 -5.05
C ARG A 150 -8.27 -0.09 -6.28
N VAL A 151 -8.40 -1.38 -6.07
CA VAL A 151 -8.31 -2.38 -7.13
C VAL A 151 -9.70 -2.95 -7.42
N SER A 152 -10.16 -2.83 -8.67
CA SER A 152 -11.40 -3.47 -9.12
C SER A 152 -11.14 -4.92 -9.49
N THR A 153 -12.03 -5.83 -9.09
CA THR A 153 -12.01 -7.24 -9.52
C THR A 153 -12.23 -7.40 -11.01
N ASP A 154 -12.91 -6.46 -11.67
CA ASP A 154 -13.19 -6.51 -13.10
C ASP A 154 -11.91 -6.35 -13.95
N THR A 155 -10.90 -5.65 -13.40
CA THR A 155 -9.64 -5.39 -14.08
C THR A 155 -8.44 -6.07 -13.42
N TRP A 156 -8.64 -6.68 -12.24
CA TRP A 156 -7.56 -7.35 -11.53
C TRP A 156 -7.07 -8.58 -12.29
N THR A 157 -5.76 -8.70 -12.36
CA THR A 157 -5.07 -9.88 -12.89
C THR A 157 -3.87 -10.24 -12.04
N LEU A 158 -3.53 -11.53 -12.04
CA LEU A 158 -2.31 -12.05 -11.45
C LEU A 158 -1.42 -12.62 -12.56
N GLN A 159 -0.29 -11.99 -12.81
CA GLN A 159 0.72 -12.48 -13.74
C GLN A 159 1.66 -13.47 -13.04
N VAL A 160 1.89 -14.62 -13.66
CA VAL A 160 2.88 -15.61 -13.21
C VAL A 160 3.87 -15.83 -14.35
N ASP A 161 5.12 -15.37 -14.18
CA ASP A 161 6.12 -15.33 -15.23
C ASP A 161 7.57 -15.42 -14.73
N GLY A 162 8.54 -14.99 -15.55
CA GLY A 162 9.96 -15.04 -15.25
C GLY A 162 10.60 -16.36 -15.71
N MET A 163 11.38 -16.98 -14.85
CA MET A 163 12.09 -18.25 -15.13
C MET A 163 11.14 -19.46 -15.03
N VAL A 164 10.16 -19.50 -15.94
CA VAL A 164 9.13 -20.53 -16.04
C VAL A 164 8.96 -21.00 -17.48
N ALA A 165 8.62 -22.27 -17.70
CA ALA A 165 8.37 -22.82 -19.01
C ALA A 165 6.98 -22.46 -19.57
N ALA A 166 6.02 -22.12 -18.71
CA ALA A 166 4.63 -21.83 -19.07
C ALA A 166 4.10 -20.59 -18.33
N PRO A 167 4.53 -19.37 -18.72
CA PRO A 167 4.01 -18.14 -18.15
C PRO A 167 2.51 -17.97 -18.48
N TYR A 168 1.75 -17.35 -17.58
CA TYR A 168 0.33 -17.08 -17.78
C TYR A 168 -0.15 -15.93 -16.90
N THR A 169 -1.33 -15.47 -17.22
CA THR A 169 -2.06 -14.46 -16.41
C THR A 169 -3.41 -15.05 -16.03
N LEU A 170 -3.81 -14.83 -14.78
CA LEU A 170 -5.13 -15.18 -14.26
C LEU A 170 -5.96 -13.92 -14.12
N THR A 171 -7.21 -14.01 -14.52
CA THR A 171 -8.27 -13.07 -14.16
C THR A 171 -8.84 -13.40 -12.78
N TRP A 172 -9.61 -12.47 -12.22
CA TRP A 172 -10.32 -12.70 -10.96
C TRP A 172 -11.26 -13.90 -11.04
N ALA A 173 -12.03 -14.02 -12.12
CA ALA A 173 -12.96 -15.14 -12.32
C ALA A 173 -12.25 -16.50 -12.38
N GLU A 174 -11.10 -16.56 -13.06
CA GLU A 174 -10.28 -17.77 -13.13
C GLU A 174 -9.69 -18.15 -11.77
N LEU A 175 -9.25 -17.16 -10.98
CA LEU A 175 -8.77 -17.41 -9.61
C LEU A 175 -9.90 -17.99 -8.73
N LEU A 176 -11.12 -17.42 -8.81
CA LEU A 176 -12.26 -17.91 -8.04
C LEU A 176 -12.72 -19.32 -8.44
N ALA A 177 -12.45 -19.74 -9.68
CA ALA A 177 -12.79 -21.09 -10.17
C ALA A 177 -11.78 -22.16 -9.71
N MET A 178 -10.65 -21.79 -9.11
CA MET A 178 -9.65 -22.73 -8.63
C MET A 178 -10.05 -23.35 -7.29
N PRO A 179 -9.55 -24.56 -6.96
CA PRO A 179 -9.75 -25.16 -5.64
C PRO A 179 -9.20 -24.26 -4.52
N MET A 180 -10.08 -23.85 -3.61
CA MET A 180 -9.72 -23.02 -2.46
C MET A 180 -9.38 -23.87 -1.24
N ILE A 181 -8.49 -23.38 -0.43
CA ILE A 181 -8.16 -23.92 0.89
C ILE A 181 -8.41 -22.89 1.98
N GLU A 182 -8.77 -23.34 3.16
CA GLU A 182 -8.77 -22.52 4.37
C GLU A 182 -7.64 -22.92 5.30
N ARG A 183 -6.99 -21.93 5.91
CA ARG A 183 -5.98 -22.14 6.96
C ARG A 183 -6.04 -21.03 7.99
N ASP A 184 -5.91 -21.39 9.26
CA ASP A 184 -5.63 -20.44 10.33
C ASP A 184 -4.14 -20.13 10.28
N ILE A 185 -3.80 -18.85 10.05
CA ILE A 185 -2.41 -18.40 9.87
C ILE A 185 -2.17 -17.17 10.72
N THR A 186 -1.07 -17.21 11.48
CA THR A 186 -0.56 -16.07 12.22
C THR A 186 0.46 -15.34 11.35
N LEU A 187 0.26 -14.03 11.15
CA LEU A 187 1.21 -13.13 10.54
C LEU A 187 1.89 -12.28 11.61
N THR A 188 3.18 -12.10 11.48
CA THR A 188 3.98 -11.25 12.37
C THR A 188 4.81 -10.29 11.52
N CYS A 189 4.89 -9.03 11.95
CA CYS A 189 5.84 -8.08 11.37
C CYS A 189 7.23 -8.31 11.97
N VAL A 190 8.29 -8.16 11.17
CA VAL A 190 9.68 -8.25 11.65
C VAL A 190 9.99 -7.20 12.73
N SER A 191 9.31 -6.06 12.69
CA SER A 191 9.44 -4.98 13.66
C SER A 191 8.54 -5.15 14.90
N ASN A 192 7.88 -6.31 15.08
CA ASN A 192 7.08 -6.56 16.26
C ASN A 192 7.99 -6.80 17.48
N PRO A 193 7.97 -5.93 18.52
CA PRO A 193 8.67 -6.23 19.77
C PRO A 193 7.96 -7.37 20.53
N ILE A 194 8.63 -7.99 21.46
CA ILE A 194 8.02 -9.00 22.34
C ILE A 194 6.80 -8.38 23.04
N GLY A 195 5.62 -9.03 22.92
CA GLY A 195 4.36 -8.51 23.43
C GLY A 195 3.79 -7.33 22.64
N GLY A 196 4.32 -7.04 21.45
CA GLY A 196 3.89 -5.90 20.63
C GLY A 196 2.63 -6.17 19.81
N PRO A 197 2.07 -5.13 19.18
CA PRO A 197 0.77 -5.19 18.50
C PRO A 197 0.84 -5.68 17.05
N TYR A 198 2.03 -5.98 16.51
CA TYR A 198 2.18 -6.33 15.10
C TYR A 198 2.23 -7.84 14.87
N ILE A 199 1.36 -8.56 15.54
CA ILE A 199 1.09 -9.98 15.39
C ILE A 199 -0.42 -10.18 15.38
N SER A 200 -0.94 -10.92 14.39
CA SER A 200 -2.37 -11.17 14.26
C SER A 200 -2.61 -12.52 13.61
N SER A 201 -3.66 -13.20 14.01
CA SER A 201 -4.04 -14.52 13.50
C SER A 201 -5.47 -14.51 12.99
N THR A 202 -5.70 -15.12 11.81
CA THR A 202 -7.04 -15.23 11.25
C THR A 202 -7.13 -16.45 10.33
N ARG A 203 -8.36 -16.83 9.98
CA ARG A 203 -8.63 -17.85 8.97
C ARG A 203 -8.63 -17.21 7.59
N PHE A 204 -7.66 -17.57 6.77
CA PHE A 204 -7.60 -17.16 5.36
C PHE A 204 -8.27 -18.20 4.46
N LEU A 205 -8.93 -17.72 3.40
CA LEU A 205 -9.41 -18.51 2.27
C LEU A 205 -8.64 -18.09 1.01
N GLY A 206 -8.11 -19.05 0.26
CA GLY A 206 -7.34 -18.74 -0.95
C GLY A 206 -6.89 -19.96 -1.74
N VAL A 207 -6.18 -19.70 -2.85
CA VAL A 207 -5.60 -20.72 -3.72
C VAL A 207 -4.16 -21.01 -3.31
N ARG A 208 -3.73 -22.28 -3.31
CA ARG A 208 -2.34 -22.62 -3.03
C ARG A 208 -1.38 -22.04 -4.05
N VAL A 209 -0.37 -21.34 -3.59
CA VAL A 209 0.72 -20.81 -4.45
C VAL A 209 1.45 -21.94 -5.16
N ALA A 210 1.65 -23.07 -4.49
CA ALA A 210 2.31 -24.23 -5.09
C ALA A 210 1.60 -24.74 -6.35
N ASP A 211 0.26 -24.68 -6.41
CA ASP A 211 -0.50 -25.12 -7.58
C ASP A 211 -0.31 -24.14 -8.76
N LEU A 212 -0.26 -22.84 -8.46
CA LEU A 212 0.03 -21.79 -9.45
C LEU A 212 1.45 -21.93 -10.00
N LEU A 213 2.44 -22.15 -9.13
CA LEU A 213 3.83 -22.31 -9.53
C LEU A 213 4.06 -23.61 -10.32
N ARG A 214 3.47 -24.73 -9.91
CA ARG A 214 3.57 -25.99 -10.66
C ARG A 214 2.96 -25.87 -12.06
N ARG A 215 1.85 -25.16 -12.20
CA ARG A 215 1.26 -24.82 -13.52
C ARG A 215 2.23 -24.03 -14.38
N ALA A 216 2.96 -23.08 -13.81
CA ALA A 216 3.95 -22.28 -14.52
C ALA A 216 5.21 -23.04 -14.90
N ARG A 217 5.52 -24.16 -14.22
CA ARG A 217 6.72 -25.00 -14.41
C ARG A 217 8.02 -24.18 -14.24
N PRO A 218 8.42 -23.84 -12.99
CA PRO A 218 9.66 -23.14 -12.71
C PRO A 218 10.88 -23.89 -13.28
N ASN A 219 11.85 -23.13 -13.78
CA ASN A 219 13.13 -23.66 -14.18
C ASN A 219 13.94 -24.14 -12.98
N ALA A 220 14.80 -25.16 -13.17
CA ALA A 220 15.52 -25.82 -12.08
C ALA A 220 16.52 -24.90 -11.35
N ASP A 221 17.02 -23.87 -12.02
CA ASP A 221 17.98 -22.88 -11.51
C ASP A 221 17.32 -21.65 -10.86
N ALA A 222 15.97 -21.61 -10.83
CA ALA A 222 15.24 -20.57 -10.11
C ALA A 222 15.22 -20.88 -8.61
N ASP A 223 15.47 -19.88 -7.77
CA ASP A 223 15.50 -20.01 -6.30
C ASP A 223 14.58 -19.03 -5.57
N GLN A 224 14.01 -18.04 -6.29
CA GLN A 224 13.21 -16.95 -5.74
C GLN A 224 11.89 -16.77 -6.48
N VAL A 225 10.86 -16.34 -5.75
CA VAL A 225 9.68 -15.69 -6.29
C VAL A 225 9.63 -14.25 -5.80
N LEU A 226 9.74 -13.30 -6.72
CA LEU A 226 9.53 -11.89 -6.46
C LEU A 226 8.05 -11.58 -6.67
N SER A 227 7.31 -11.37 -5.58
CA SER A 227 5.92 -10.95 -5.62
C SER A 227 5.82 -9.43 -5.69
N SER A 228 4.92 -8.91 -6.54
CA SER A 228 4.72 -7.47 -6.74
C SER A 228 3.30 -7.06 -6.39
N SER A 229 3.19 -5.93 -5.71
CA SER A 229 1.95 -5.21 -5.42
C SER A 229 1.65 -4.16 -6.48
N VAL A 230 0.40 -3.72 -6.58
CA VAL A 230 -0.01 -2.62 -7.48
C VAL A 230 0.55 -1.26 -7.03
N ASP A 231 0.96 -1.09 -5.77
CA ASP A 231 1.59 0.14 -5.25
C ASP A 231 3.11 0.18 -5.47
N GLY A 232 3.66 -0.86 -6.11
CA GLY A 232 5.10 -0.99 -6.40
C GLY A 232 5.92 -1.66 -5.30
N PHE A 233 5.31 -2.06 -4.18
CA PHE A 233 6.00 -2.88 -3.18
C PHE A 233 6.35 -4.25 -3.77
N THR A 234 7.53 -4.76 -3.43
CA THR A 234 7.97 -6.11 -3.81
C THR A 234 8.46 -6.88 -2.59
N ALA A 235 8.15 -8.19 -2.56
CA ALA A 235 8.69 -9.10 -1.56
C ALA A 235 9.35 -10.29 -2.23
N SER A 236 10.47 -10.71 -1.65
CA SER A 236 11.29 -11.82 -2.11
C SER A 236 11.04 -13.02 -1.21
N THR A 237 10.51 -14.10 -1.77
CA THR A 237 10.25 -15.35 -1.06
C THR A 237 11.05 -16.48 -1.70
N PRO A 238 11.78 -17.34 -0.95
CA PRO A 238 12.47 -18.48 -1.52
C PRO A 238 11.46 -19.41 -2.23
N LEU A 239 11.76 -19.81 -3.47
CA LEU A 239 10.90 -20.70 -4.26
C LEU A 239 10.62 -22.01 -3.54
N ALA A 240 11.65 -22.61 -2.91
CA ALA A 240 11.53 -23.84 -2.15
C ALA A 240 10.49 -23.74 -1.02
N VAL A 241 10.43 -22.61 -0.34
CA VAL A 241 9.48 -22.36 0.76
C VAL A 241 8.03 -22.31 0.26
N LEU A 242 7.79 -21.80 -0.93
CA LEU A 242 6.46 -21.75 -1.54
C LEU A 242 5.99 -23.12 -2.07
N LEU A 243 6.91 -24.09 -2.19
CA LEU A 243 6.65 -25.43 -2.72
C LEU A 243 6.72 -26.54 -1.65
N ASP A 244 7.13 -26.24 -0.41
CA ASP A 244 7.41 -27.22 0.65
C ASP A 244 6.17 -27.80 1.35
N GLY A 245 4.97 -27.40 0.93
CA GLY A 245 3.72 -27.94 1.47
C GLY A 245 3.14 -27.17 2.67
N ARG A 246 3.73 -26.04 3.06
CA ARG A 246 3.20 -25.18 4.15
C ARG A 246 1.88 -24.47 3.83
N ASP A 247 1.28 -24.72 2.67
CA ASP A 247 0.04 -24.11 2.21
C ASP A 247 0.12 -22.55 2.08
N ALA A 248 1.28 -22.05 1.57
CA ALA A 248 1.33 -20.67 1.09
C ALA A 248 0.20 -20.40 0.09
N MET A 249 -0.52 -19.29 0.22
CA MET A 249 -1.72 -19.05 -0.56
C MET A 249 -1.83 -17.63 -1.12
N ILE A 250 -2.56 -17.51 -2.22
CA ILE A 250 -3.15 -16.24 -2.64
C ILE A 250 -4.49 -16.13 -1.96
N ALA A 251 -4.53 -15.42 -0.84
CA ALA A 251 -5.72 -15.24 -0.05
C ALA A 251 -6.65 -14.18 -0.67
N ILE A 252 -7.95 -14.46 -0.68
CA ILE A 252 -9.02 -13.56 -1.16
C ILE A 252 -9.98 -13.15 -0.04
N ALA A 253 -9.95 -13.89 1.08
CA ALA A 253 -10.81 -13.65 2.22
C ALA A 253 -10.08 -13.92 3.53
N MET A 254 -10.56 -13.30 4.60
CA MET A 254 -10.12 -13.47 5.96
C MET A 254 -11.34 -13.50 6.89
N ASP A 255 -11.34 -14.42 7.84
CA ASP A 255 -12.42 -14.66 8.81
C ASP A 255 -13.83 -14.72 8.19
N GLY A 256 -13.97 -15.45 7.05
CA GLY A 256 -15.24 -15.62 6.34
C GLY A 256 -15.74 -14.39 5.56
N GLN A 257 -14.95 -13.33 5.46
CA GLN A 257 -15.28 -12.10 4.72
C GLN A 257 -14.22 -11.81 3.65
N PRO A 258 -14.59 -11.17 2.52
CA PRO A 258 -13.60 -10.69 1.56
C PRO A 258 -12.54 -9.84 2.26
N LEU A 259 -11.30 -9.87 1.74
CA LEU A 259 -10.26 -8.99 2.25
C LEU A 259 -10.74 -7.53 2.25
N THR A 260 -10.41 -6.79 3.29
CA THR A 260 -10.61 -5.33 3.27
C THR A 260 -9.52 -4.66 2.42
N GLN A 261 -9.75 -3.42 1.98
CA GLN A 261 -8.73 -2.64 1.25
C GLN A 261 -7.41 -2.58 2.01
N VAL A 262 -7.46 -2.30 3.31
CA VAL A 262 -6.25 -2.19 4.17
C VAL A 262 -5.51 -3.50 4.30
N HIS A 263 -6.17 -4.63 4.10
CA HIS A 263 -5.58 -5.97 4.18
C HIS A 263 -5.23 -6.59 2.83
N GLY A 264 -5.36 -5.82 1.73
CA GLY A 264 -4.84 -6.21 0.43
C GLY A 264 -5.89 -6.69 -0.58
N TYR A 265 -7.16 -6.24 -0.47
CA TYR A 265 -8.19 -6.55 -1.46
C TYR A 265 -7.75 -6.23 -2.91
N PRO A 266 -8.07 -7.08 -3.92
CA PRO A 266 -8.87 -8.29 -3.83
C PRO A 266 -8.07 -9.54 -3.44
N ALA A 267 -6.75 -9.54 -3.59
CA ALA A 267 -5.92 -10.71 -3.33
C ALA A 267 -4.56 -10.33 -2.73
N ARG A 268 -4.08 -11.15 -1.81
CA ARG A 268 -2.76 -11.01 -1.19
C ARG A 268 -2.02 -12.34 -1.11
N LEU A 269 -0.70 -12.28 -1.14
CA LEU A 269 0.13 -13.42 -0.76
C LEU A 269 0.10 -13.58 0.76
N VAL A 270 0.02 -14.83 1.23
CA VAL A 270 0.21 -15.21 2.63
C VAL A 270 1.06 -16.47 2.68
N THR A 271 2.22 -16.38 3.32
CA THR A 271 3.15 -17.51 3.47
C THR A 271 3.29 -17.87 4.95
N PRO A 272 2.72 -18.99 5.42
CA PRO A 272 2.82 -19.40 6.82
C PRO A 272 4.29 -19.52 7.27
N GLY A 273 4.59 -19.04 8.47
CA GLY A 273 5.91 -19.14 9.07
C GLY A 273 6.95 -18.13 8.60
N LEU A 274 6.58 -17.18 7.72
CA LEU A 274 7.43 -16.06 7.32
C LEU A 274 6.88 -14.73 7.83
N TYR A 275 7.79 -13.78 8.09
CA TYR A 275 7.40 -12.40 8.34
C TYR A 275 6.67 -11.78 7.13
N GLY A 276 5.72 -10.89 7.41
CA GLY A 276 4.88 -10.29 6.37
C GLY A 276 5.64 -9.62 5.22
N TYR A 277 6.77 -8.94 5.53
CA TYR A 277 7.56 -8.23 4.50
C TYR A 277 8.31 -9.18 3.54
N VAL A 278 8.40 -10.47 3.86
CA VAL A 278 9.05 -11.50 3.04
C VAL A 278 8.03 -12.33 2.24
N GLY A 279 6.81 -12.53 2.78
CA GLY A 279 5.88 -13.48 2.19
C GLY A 279 4.40 -13.13 2.32
N ALA A 280 4.04 -11.83 2.44
CA ALA A 280 2.64 -11.42 2.59
C ALA A 280 2.29 -10.14 1.82
N THR A 281 2.65 -10.09 0.52
CA THR A 281 2.40 -8.96 -0.37
C THR A 281 0.91 -8.71 -0.52
N LYS A 282 0.46 -7.50 -0.15
CA LYS A 282 -0.92 -7.01 -0.34
C LYS A 282 -1.14 -6.51 -1.77
N TRP A 283 -2.40 -6.44 -2.21
CA TRP A 283 -2.78 -5.94 -3.55
C TRP A 283 -1.94 -6.60 -4.64
N LEU A 284 -1.83 -7.93 -4.56
CA LEU A 284 -0.94 -8.73 -5.39
C LEU A 284 -1.30 -8.63 -6.87
N SER A 285 -0.30 -8.40 -7.72
CA SER A 285 -0.43 -8.29 -9.18
C SER A 285 0.46 -9.27 -9.95
N ARG A 286 1.58 -9.72 -9.36
CA ARG A 286 2.56 -10.56 -10.08
C ARG A 286 3.31 -11.50 -9.13
N LEU A 287 3.61 -12.68 -9.64
CA LEU A 287 4.59 -13.64 -9.10
C LEU A 287 5.65 -13.87 -10.19
N LYS A 288 6.82 -13.25 -10.06
CA LYS A 288 7.96 -13.45 -10.96
C LYS A 288 8.89 -14.52 -10.37
N VAL A 289 8.99 -15.65 -11.03
CA VAL A 289 9.99 -16.67 -10.69
C VAL A 289 11.34 -16.20 -11.21
N THR A 290 12.36 -16.18 -10.35
CA THR A 290 13.67 -15.59 -10.67
C THR A 290 14.75 -16.17 -9.75
N THR A 291 15.91 -15.51 -9.66
CA THR A 291 16.96 -15.82 -8.68
C THR A 291 17.22 -14.63 -7.76
N PHE A 292 17.72 -14.88 -6.55
CA PHE A 292 18.16 -13.83 -5.64
C PHE A 292 19.31 -12.99 -6.20
N ALA A 293 20.07 -13.55 -7.14
CA ALA A 293 21.15 -12.83 -7.81
C ALA A 293 20.66 -11.88 -8.91
N ALA A 294 19.50 -12.18 -9.52
CA ALA A 294 18.97 -11.41 -10.66
C ALA A 294 18.03 -10.28 -10.26
N ASP A 295 17.25 -10.46 -9.21
CA ASP A 295 16.24 -9.48 -8.80
C ASP A 295 16.31 -9.23 -7.29
N GLU A 296 16.25 -7.95 -6.93
CA GLU A 296 16.20 -7.47 -5.55
C GLU A 296 14.78 -7.06 -5.16
N ALA A 297 14.39 -7.33 -3.93
CA ALA A 297 13.11 -6.89 -3.38
C ALA A 297 13.24 -5.50 -2.72
N TYR A 298 12.12 -4.84 -2.47
CA TYR A 298 12.06 -3.55 -1.81
C TYR A 298 12.93 -3.47 -0.53
N TRP A 299 12.93 -4.51 0.30
CA TRP A 299 13.65 -4.54 1.57
C TRP A 299 15.13 -4.92 1.44
N THR A 300 15.58 -5.45 0.28
CA THR A 300 17.00 -5.79 0.05
C THR A 300 17.83 -4.60 -0.40
N VAL A 301 17.20 -3.54 -0.88
CA VAL A 301 17.85 -2.31 -1.40
C VAL A 301 17.70 -1.09 -0.48
N ARG A 302 17.14 -1.25 0.72
CA ARG A 302 16.89 -0.15 1.68
C ARG A 302 17.35 -0.48 3.09
#